data_de3ab35076fdc3340705ffdac6fcb3ec
#
_entry.id   de3ab35076fdc3340705ffdac6fcb3ec
#
_cell.length_a   1.000
_cell.length_b   1.000
_cell.length_c   1.000
_cell.angle_alpha   90.00
_cell.angle_beta   90.00
_cell.angle_gamma   90.00
#
_symmetry.space_group_name_H-M   'P 1'
#
loop_
_entity.id
_entity.type
_entity.pdbx_description
1 polymer ?
#
loop_
_entity_poly.entity_id
_entity_poly.type
_entity_poly.pdbx_seq_one_letter_code
_entity_poly.pdbx_strand_id
1 'polypeptide(L)'
;MAEQIRRVKVWGGWLRLAHWSIALSTLWLAASGWLVAHAPSVAASASELHYVGAGILLFGLGLRLFLGFFGAGAERFEHMLPTASELRGMRDSALFYLTLGKAPLPNWFAHNPLWKPVYLLLLLLLALQALVGWLMPDMPLLWRFYLPHVHQVLATLIVIVVVAHVYSVVLQDAKGAATDISAMINGYRHFNVDRDGLVKPDPAPVMVSLDSLRKPPSEGQR
;
A
#
# COMPACT_ATOMS: atom_id res chain seq x y z
N MET A 1 19.43 -0.27 28.95
CA MET A 1 18.51 -1.41 28.76
C MET A 1 18.59 -1.80 27.29
N ALA A 2 18.78 -3.07 26.95
CA ALA A 2 18.91 -3.48 25.56
C ALA A 2 17.51 -3.50 24.91
N GLU A 3 17.30 -2.63 23.94
CA GLU A 3 16.12 -2.61 23.08
C GLU A 3 16.08 -3.93 22.29
N GLN A 4 14.99 -4.68 22.39
CA GLN A 4 14.83 -5.91 21.60
C GLN A 4 14.05 -5.59 20.33
N ILE A 5 14.70 -5.72 19.18
CA ILE A 5 14.06 -5.57 17.86
C ILE A 5 13.50 -6.93 17.45
N ARG A 6 12.20 -6.97 17.15
CA ARG A 6 11.51 -8.16 16.68
C ARG A 6 11.16 -8.02 15.20
N ARG A 7 11.60 -8.99 14.40
CA ARG A 7 11.26 -9.09 12.99
C ARG A 7 10.04 -9.99 12.80
N VAL A 8 8.97 -9.45 12.19
CA VAL A 8 7.71 -10.18 11.97
C VAL A 8 7.33 -10.12 10.49
N LYS A 9 6.92 -11.26 9.90
CA LYS A 9 6.38 -11.30 8.55
C LYS A 9 4.95 -10.74 8.56
N VAL A 10 4.74 -9.63 7.86
CA VAL A 10 3.45 -8.92 7.78
C VAL A 10 2.81 -9.08 6.41
N TRP A 11 3.60 -9.04 5.32
CA TRP A 11 3.10 -9.02 3.96
C TRP A 11 3.41 -10.29 3.18
N GLY A 12 2.38 -10.92 2.62
CA GLY A 12 2.51 -12.07 1.72
C GLY A 12 3.16 -11.70 0.38
N GLY A 13 3.73 -12.69 -0.32
CA GLY A 13 4.36 -12.47 -1.63
C GLY A 13 3.37 -11.98 -2.69
N TRP A 14 2.16 -12.52 -2.71
CA TRP A 14 1.11 -12.14 -3.65
C TRP A 14 0.60 -10.72 -3.41
N LEU A 15 0.48 -10.29 -2.14
CA LEU A 15 0.10 -8.91 -1.85
C LEU A 15 1.17 -7.92 -2.32
N ARG A 16 2.44 -8.25 -2.12
CA ARG A 16 3.57 -7.42 -2.60
C ARG A 16 3.61 -7.36 -4.13
N LEU A 17 3.34 -8.49 -4.81
CA LEU A 17 3.22 -8.52 -6.27
C LEU A 17 2.07 -7.62 -6.74
N ALA A 18 0.89 -7.73 -6.14
CA ALA A 18 -0.25 -6.86 -6.44
C ALA A 18 0.10 -5.38 -6.22
N HIS A 19 0.71 -5.03 -5.08
CA HIS A 19 1.12 -3.67 -4.76
C HIS A 19 2.10 -3.11 -5.79
N TRP A 20 3.17 -3.84 -6.13
CA TRP A 20 4.18 -3.36 -7.07
C TRP A 20 3.66 -3.30 -8.50
N SER A 21 2.78 -4.23 -8.91
CA SER A 21 2.10 -4.15 -10.20
C SER A 21 1.25 -2.88 -10.29
N ILE A 22 0.47 -2.55 -9.26
CA ILE A 22 -0.34 -1.33 -9.20
C ILE A 22 0.57 -0.09 -9.16
N ALA A 23 1.58 -0.06 -8.29
CA ALA A 23 2.43 1.10 -8.10
C ALA A 23 3.20 1.47 -9.38
N LEU A 24 3.90 0.49 -9.98
CA LEU A 24 4.71 0.74 -11.17
C LEU A 24 3.84 1.06 -12.39
N SER A 25 2.72 0.35 -12.57
CA SER A 25 1.80 0.66 -13.67
C SER A 25 1.14 2.02 -13.51
N THR A 26 0.79 2.45 -12.29
CA THR A 26 0.22 3.79 -12.04
C THR A 26 1.22 4.90 -12.41
N LEU A 27 2.49 4.77 -12.04
CA LEU A 27 3.54 5.72 -12.44
C LEU A 27 3.74 5.74 -13.96
N TRP A 28 3.76 4.58 -14.57
CA TRP A 28 3.86 4.43 -16.03
C TRP A 28 2.68 5.09 -16.75
N LEU A 29 1.44 4.84 -16.26
CA LEU A 29 0.21 5.42 -16.81
C LEU A 29 0.17 6.94 -16.63
N ALA A 30 0.62 7.48 -15.50
CA ALA A 30 0.73 8.91 -15.30
C ALA A 30 1.71 9.55 -16.30
N ALA A 31 2.89 8.94 -16.48
CA ALA A 31 3.90 9.44 -17.40
C ALA A 31 3.44 9.35 -18.87
N SER A 32 2.95 8.20 -19.32
CA SER A 32 2.46 8.01 -20.69
C SER A 32 1.23 8.87 -20.99
N GLY A 33 0.29 8.99 -20.05
CA GLY A 33 -0.87 9.87 -20.20
C GLY A 33 -0.49 11.36 -20.29
N TRP A 34 0.53 11.78 -19.54
CA TRP A 34 1.07 13.13 -19.67
C TRP A 34 1.68 13.36 -21.07
N LEU A 35 2.44 12.38 -21.60
CA LEU A 35 3.00 12.46 -22.95
C LEU A 35 1.90 12.52 -24.02
N VAL A 36 0.84 11.71 -23.89
CA VAL A 36 -0.32 11.76 -24.81
C VAL A 36 -0.93 13.16 -24.86
N ALA A 37 -1.03 13.83 -23.70
CA ALA A 37 -1.68 15.12 -23.60
C ALA A 37 -0.78 16.30 -24.04
N HIS A 38 0.56 16.20 -23.91
CA HIS A 38 1.46 17.35 -24.02
C HIS A 38 2.57 17.19 -25.07
N ALA A 39 2.76 16.00 -25.65
CA ALA A 39 3.81 15.72 -26.61
C ALA A 39 3.26 15.10 -27.91
N PRO A 40 2.65 15.93 -28.82
CA PRO A 40 1.98 15.44 -30.02
C PRO A 40 2.85 14.54 -30.92
N SER A 41 4.15 14.79 -30.98
CA SER A 41 5.09 14.01 -31.82
C SER A 41 5.24 12.54 -31.39
N VAL A 42 4.97 12.21 -30.13
CA VAL A 42 5.07 10.87 -29.57
C VAL A 42 3.73 10.32 -29.05
N ALA A 43 2.65 11.08 -29.20
CA ALA A 43 1.35 10.75 -28.63
C ALA A 43 0.82 9.37 -29.04
N ALA A 44 1.02 8.97 -30.30
CA ALA A 44 0.59 7.66 -30.79
C ALA A 44 1.31 6.53 -30.04
N SER A 45 2.64 6.54 -30.01
CA SER A 45 3.44 5.53 -29.30
C SER A 45 3.20 5.57 -27.79
N ALA A 46 3.02 6.76 -27.22
CA ALA A 46 2.68 6.92 -25.80
C ALA A 46 1.31 6.30 -25.47
N SER A 47 0.32 6.40 -26.38
CA SER A 47 -0.98 5.75 -26.23
C SER A 47 -0.87 4.22 -26.23
N GLU A 48 -0.10 3.64 -27.13
CA GLU A 48 0.15 2.19 -27.15
C GLU A 48 0.77 1.71 -25.83
N LEU A 49 1.78 2.40 -25.36
CA LEU A 49 2.42 2.11 -24.07
C LEU A 49 1.46 2.32 -22.89
N HIS A 50 0.55 3.29 -22.98
CA HIS A 50 -0.48 3.51 -21.98
C HIS A 50 -1.42 2.30 -21.86
N TYR A 51 -1.85 1.71 -22.97
CA TYR A 51 -2.68 0.47 -22.94
C TYR A 51 -1.93 -0.72 -22.33
N VAL A 52 -0.63 -0.87 -22.60
CA VAL A 52 0.18 -1.91 -21.95
C VAL A 52 0.20 -1.69 -20.42
N GLY A 53 0.43 -0.46 -19.98
CA GLY A 53 0.37 -0.10 -18.56
C GLY A 53 -0.99 -0.37 -17.92
N ALA A 54 -2.09 -0.11 -18.66
CA ALA A 54 -3.44 -0.40 -18.20
C ALA A 54 -3.68 -1.91 -17.99
N GLY A 55 -3.16 -2.76 -18.86
CA GLY A 55 -3.21 -4.22 -18.69
C GLY A 55 -2.50 -4.68 -17.40
N ILE A 56 -1.32 -4.14 -17.11
CA ILE A 56 -0.57 -4.44 -15.87
C ILE A 56 -1.34 -3.94 -14.63
N LEU A 57 -1.94 -2.75 -14.70
CA LEU A 57 -2.78 -2.21 -13.63
C LEU A 57 -3.97 -3.12 -13.36
N LEU A 58 -4.70 -3.56 -14.40
CA LEU A 58 -5.85 -4.44 -14.26
C LEU A 58 -5.48 -5.79 -13.65
N PHE A 59 -4.33 -6.36 -14.02
CA PHE A 59 -3.80 -7.56 -13.37
C PHE A 59 -3.55 -7.31 -11.88
N GLY A 60 -2.86 -6.23 -11.53
CA GLY A 60 -2.58 -5.88 -10.13
C GLY A 60 -3.84 -5.63 -9.31
N LEU A 61 -4.82 -4.91 -9.87
CA LEU A 61 -6.13 -4.69 -9.24
C LEU A 61 -6.92 -5.99 -9.06
N GLY A 62 -6.97 -6.83 -10.09
CA GLY A 62 -7.64 -8.13 -10.01
C GLY A 62 -7.03 -9.02 -8.92
N LEU A 63 -5.69 -9.10 -8.86
CA LEU A 63 -4.98 -9.82 -7.81
C LEU A 63 -5.26 -9.22 -6.42
N ARG A 64 -5.25 -7.90 -6.28
CA ARG A 64 -5.54 -7.22 -5.01
C ARG A 64 -6.98 -7.46 -4.55
N LEU A 65 -7.95 -7.41 -5.46
CA LEU A 65 -9.35 -7.72 -5.17
C LEU A 65 -9.50 -9.18 -4.73
N PHE A 66 -8.90 -10.12 -5.46
CA PHE A 66 -8.91 -11.54 -5.10
C PHE A 66 -8.37 -11.74 -3.67
N LEU A 67 -7.21 -11.19 -3.35
CA LEU A 67 -6.63 -11.28 -2.01
C LEU A 67 -7.48 -10.58 -0.95
N GLY A 68 -8.18 -9.51 -1.30
CA GLY A 68 -9.09 -8.81 -0.40
C GLY A 68 -10.25 -9.67 0.09
N PHE A 69 -10.75 -10.57 -0.74
CA PHE A 69 -11.86 -11.46 -0.40
C PHE A 69 -11.39 -12.84 0.07
N PHE A 70 -10.33 -13.39 -0.53
CA PHE A 70 -9.91 -14.79 -0.34
C PHE A 70 -8.52 -14.93 0.30
N GLY A 71 -7.79 -13.83 0.55
CA GLY A 71 -6.48 -13.83 1.18
C GLY A 71 -6.52 -14.16 2.67
N ALA A 72 -5.38 -14.07 3.33
CA ALA A 72 -5.23 -14.37 4.76
C ALA A 72 -4.75 -13.14 5.54
N GLY A 73 -5.20 -13.02 6.80
CA GLY A 73 -4.75 -11.98 7.74
C GLY A 73 -4.88 -10.57 7.16
N ALA A 74 -3.82 -9.78 7.22
CA ALA A 74 -3.82 -8.38 6.80
C ALA A 74 -4.11 -8.14 5.31
N GLU A 75 -4.17 -9.18 4.47
CA GLU A 75 -4.50 -9.06 3.05
C GLU A 75 -5.99 -8.80 2.81
N ARG A 76 -6.86 -9.23 3.75
CA ARG A 76 -8.32 -9.14 3.63
C ARG A 76 -8.83 -7.71 3.83
N PHE A 77 -9.89 -7.37 3.12
CA PHE A 77 -10.53 -6.05 3.22
C PHE A 77 -11.11 -5.74 4.60
N GLU A 78 -11.55 -6.77 5.35
CA GLU A 78 -12.04 -6.58 6.70
C GLU A 78 -11.02 -5.91 7.63
N HIS A 79 -9.71 -6.18 7.44
CA HIS A 79 -8.63 -5.53 8.19
C HIS A 79 -8.26 -4.14 7.67
N MET A 80 -8.82 -3.72 6.53
CA MET A 80 -8.68 -2.36 5.99
C MET A 80 -9.81 -1.43 6.42
N LEU A 81 -10.83 -1.92 7.11
CA LEU A 81 -11.87 -1.08 7.68
C LEU A 81 -11.37 -0.52 9.01
N PRO A 82 -11.47 0.82 9.24
CA PRO A 82 -11.09 1.41 10.51
C PRO A 82 -12.08 1.02 11.60
N THR A 83 -11.55 0.66 12.77
CA THR A 83 -12.37 0.39 13.96
C THR A 83 -12.50 1.64 14.83
N ALA A 84 -13.51 1.68 15.71
CA ALA A 84 -13.71 2.81 16.61
C ALA A 84 -12.50 3.05 17.55
N SER A 85 -11.78 1.99 17.92
CA SER A 85 -10.56 2.07 18.73
C SER A 85 -9.39 2.71 17.98
N GLU A 86 -9.38 2.65 16.64
CA GLU A 86 -8.31 3.23 15.80
C GLU A 86 -8.50 4.71 15.50
N LEU A 87 -9.65 5.33 15.83
CA LEU A 87 -9.90 6.76 15.57
C LEU A 87 -8.85 7.68 16.22
N ARG A 88 -8.40 7.35 17.43
CA ARG A 88 -7.29 8.08 18.07
C ARG A 88 -5.99 7.90 17.28
N GLY A 89 -5.67 6.70 16.85
CA GLY A 89 -4.49 6.42 16.02
C GLY A 89 -4.53 7.15 14.67
N MET A 90 -5.73 7.33 14.07
CA MET A 90 -5.89 8.13 12.84
C MET A 90 -5.53 9.61 13.09
N ARG A 91 -6.06 10.21 14.16
CA ARG A 91 -5.74 11.58 14.55
C ARG A 91 -4.24 11.76 14.82
N ASP A 92 -3.65 10.84 15.58
CA ASP A 92 -2.24 10.93 15.97
C ASP A 92 -1.32 10.73 14.75
N SER A 93 -1.69 9.83 13.81
CA SER A 93 -1.01 9.70 12.51
C SER A 93 -1.12 11.00 11.69
N ALA A 94 -2.29 11.64 11.65
CA ALA A 94 -2.45 12.90 10.95
C ALA A 94 -1.58 14.00 11.56
N LEU A 95 -1.52 14.11 12.89
CA LEU A 95 -0.65 15.06 13.58
C LEU A 95 0.84 14.80 13.29
N PHE A 96 1.25 13.52 13.26
CA PHE A 96 2.60 13.15 12.87
C PHE A 96 2.97 13.69 11.49
N TYR A 97 2.12 13.50 10.47
CA TYR A 97 2.40 13.98 9.11
C TYR A 97 2.37 15.51 9.01
N LEU A 98 1.38 16.16 9.62
CA LEU A 98 1.25 17.62 9.59
C LEU A 98 2.39 18.32 10.32
N THR A 99 2.98 17.69 11.34
CA THR A 99 4.14 18.22 12.09
C THR A 99 5.48 17.78 11.52
N LEU A 100 5.51 17.14 10.35
CA LEU A 100 6.74 16.63 9.70
C LEU A 100 7.53 15.68 10.62
N GLY A 101 6.80 14.81 11.34
CA GLY A 101 7.38 13.83 12.25
C GLY A 101 7.86 14.39 13.58
N LYS A 102 7.39 15.58 14.01
CA LYS A 102 7.67 16.11 15.36
C LYS A 102 6.75 15.51 16.43
N ALA A 103 5.50 15.21 16.06
CA ALA A 103 4.59 14.45 16.93
C ALA A 103 4.99 12.97 16.93
N PRO A 104 4.71 12.22 18.04
CA PRO A 104 5.02 10.80 18.10
C PRO A 104 4.19 10.01 17.07
N LEU A 105 4.82 9.02 16.45
CA LEU A 105 4.15 8.11 15.54
C LEU A 105 3.42 7.03 16.36
N PRO A 106 2.10 6.83 16.19
CA PRO A 106 1.40 5.74 16.87
C PRO A 106 1.84 4.38 16.32
N ASN A 107 1.73 3.34 17.14
CA ASN A 107 2.06 1.97 16.75
C ASN A 107 0.86 1.28 16.10
N TRP A 108 1.11 0.55 15.00
CA TRP A 108 0.14 -0.34 14.35
C TRP A 108 0.86 -1.57 13.81
N PHE A 109 0.11 -2.67 13.65
CA PHE A 109 0.70 -3.93 13.20
C PHE A 109 0.96 -3.95 11.68
N ALA A 110 -0.07 -3.80 10.86
CA ALA A 110 0.00 -3.92 9.40
C ALA A 110 -0.33 -2.59 8.71
N HIS A 111 -1.59 -2.20 8.67
CA HIS A 111 -2.04 -0.98 8.01
C HIS A 111 -2.08 0.18 8.99
N ASN A 112 -1.52 1.32 8.58
CA ASN A 112 -1.68 2.57 9.32
C ASN A 112 -3.18 2.95 9.38
N PRO A 113 -3.74 3.21 10.57
CA PRO A 113 -5.15 3.50 10.73
C PRO A 113 -5.68 4.63 9.84
N LEU A 114 -4.91 5.71 9.68
CA LEU A 114 -5.27 6.84 8.82
C LEU A 114 -5.36 6.44 7.34
N TRP A 115 -4.46 5.57 6.89
CA TRP A 115 -4.37 5.16 5.50
C TRP A 115 -5.36 4.05 5.12
N LYS A 116 -5.96 3.33 6.06
CA LYS A 116 -6.95 2.29 5.76
C LYS A 116 -8.06 2.77 4.82
N PRO A 117 -8.85 3.81 5.16
CA PRO A 117 -9.90 4.31 4.26
C PRO A 117 -9.35 4.92 2.98
N VAL A 118 -8.16 5.53 3.03
CA VAL A 118 -7.52 6.10 1.84
C VAL A 118 -7.12 5.01 0.84
N TYR A 119 -6.64 3.86 1.31
CA TYR A 119 -6.33 2.73 0.43
C TYR A 119 -7.58 2.17 -0.26
N LEU A 120 -8.70 2.05 0.46
CA LEU A 120 -9.96 1.61 -0.13
C LEU A 120 -10.46 2.61 -1.18
N LEU A 121 -10.40 3.91 -0.86
CA LEU A 121 -10.74 4.96 -1.81
C LEU A 121 -9.82 4.94 -3.03
N LEU A 122 -8.51 4.76 -2.84
CA LEU A 122 -7.56 4.68 -3.96
C LEU A 122 -7.84 3.48 -4.87
N LEU A 123 -8.14 2.31 -4.31
CA LEU A 123 -8.54 1.14 -5.10
C LEU A 123 -9.81 1.40 -5.91
N LEU A 124 -10.79 2.08 -5.32
CA LEU A 124 -12.01 2.49 -6.03
C LEU A 124 -11.70 3.50 -7.15
N LEU A 125 -10.87 4.51 -6.88
CA LEU A 125 -10.45 5.49 -7.89
C LEU A 125 -9.71 4.84 -9.05
N LEU A 126 -8.80 3.89 -8.78
CA LEU A 126 -8.08 3.14 -9.80
C LEU A 126 -9.02 2.26 -10.64
N ALA A 127 -10.01 1.62 -10.02
CA ALA A 127 -11.02 0.83 -10.73
C ALA A 127 -11.90 1.72 -11.64
N LEU A 128 -12.35 2.87 -11.13
CA LEU A 128 -13.10 3.86 -11.92
C LEU A 128 -12.25 4.44 -13.04
N GLN A 129 -10.98 4.74 -12.78
CA GLN A 129 -10.04 5.23 -13.79
C GLN A 129 -9.87 4.24 -14.94
N ALA A 130 -9.70 2.95 -14.62
CA ALA A 130 -9.59 1.90 -15.61
C ALA A 130 -10.90 1.74 -16.41
N LEU A 131 -12.05 1.77 -15.75
CA LEU A 131 -13.37 1.69 -16.39
C LEU A 131 -13.59 2.87 -17.34
N VAL A 132 -13.34 4.10 -16.90
CA VAL A 132 -13.49 5.30 -17.73
C VAL A 132 -12.52 5.25 -18.91
N GLY A 133 -11.27 4.85 -18.68
CA GLY A 133 -10.28 4.69 -19.75
C GLY A 133 -10.67 3.64 -20.79
N TRP A 134 -11.34 2.58 -20.37
CA TRP A 134 -11.86 1.55 -21.28
C TRP A 134 -13.07 2.01 -22.09
N LEU A 135 -13.97 2.80 -21.48
CA LEU A 135 -15.21 3.23 -22.14
C LEU A 135 -14.99 4.44 -23.07
N MET A 136 -14.08 5.36 -22.75
CA MET A 136 -14.00 6.66 -23.44
C MET A 136 -13.68 6.61 -24.94
N PRO A 137 -12.98 5.58 -25.52
CA PRO A 137 -12.75 5.53 -26.95
C PRO A 137 -14.04 5.37 -27.76
N ASP A 138 -14.96 4.52 -27.28
CA ASP A 138 -16.22 4.21 -27.97
C ASP A 138 -17.37 5.12 -27.52
N MET A 139 -17.31 5.62 -26.26
CA MET A 139 -18.35 6.43 -25.64
C MET A 139 -17.72 7.67 -24.98
N PRO A 140 -17.24 8.66 -25.74
CA PRO A 140 -16.57 9.85 -25.18
C PRO A 140 -17.51 10.74 -24.35
N LEU A 141 -18.83 10.65 -24.57
CA LEU A 141 -19.85 11.36 -23.82
C LEU A 141 -20.83 10.39 -23.20
N LEU A 142 -20.85 10.32 -21.86
CA LEU A 142 -21.80 9.53 -21.10
C LEU A 142 -22.74 10.50 -20.33
N TRP A 143 -24.01 10.60 -20.78
CA TRP A 143 -24.95 11.60 -20.29
C TRP A 143 -24.42 13.01 -20.49
N ARG A 144 -23.99 13.65 -19.36
CA ARG A 144 -23.44 15.02 -19.29
C ARG A 144 -21.94 15.04 -19.05
N PHE A 145 -21.33 13.87 -18.91
CA PHE A 145 -19.91 13.73 -18.58
C PHE A 145 -19.10 13.45 -19.83
N TYR A 146 -18.15 14.33 -20.13
CA TYR A 146 -17.14 14.10 -21.14
C TYR A 146 -16.04 13.22 -20.52
N LEU A 147 -16.03 11.92 -20.87
CA LEU A 147 -15.21 10.91 -20.22
C LEU A 147 -13.70 11.17 -20.27
N PRO A 148 -13.11 11.73 -21.36
CA PRO A 148 -11.70 12.11 -21.36
C PRO A 148 -11.34 13.13 -20.26
N HIS A 149 -12.24 14.10 -20.00
CA HIS A 149 -12.04 15.04 -18.90
C HIS A 149 -12.16 14.36 -17.54
N VAL A 150 -13.15 13.49 -17.37
CA VAL A 150 -13.30 12.70 -16.13
C VAL A 150 -12.06 11.85 -15.87
N HIS A 151 -11.55 11.18 -16.91
CA HIS A 151 -10.31 10.38 -16.84
C HIS A 151 -9.11 11.24 -16.37
N GLN A 152 -8.97 12.44 -16.91
CA GLN A 152 -7.90 13.36 -16.52
C GLN A 152 -8.03 13.84 -15.06
N VAL A 153 -9.24 14.16 -14.60
CA VAL A 153 -9.49 14.56 -13.21
C VAL A 153 -9.18 13.42 -12.25
N LEU A 154 -9.68 12.21 -12.54
CA LEU A 154 -9.39 11.02 -11.73
C LEU A 154 -7.88 10.73 -11.69
N ALA A 155 -7.18 10.83 -12.82
CA ALA A 155 -5.72 10.65 -12.88
C ALA A 155 -5.00 11.65 -11.96
N THR A 156 -5.43 12.92 -11.99
CA THR A 156 -4.85 13.97 -11.12
C THR A 156 -5.07 13.63 -9.64
N LEU A 157 -6.29 13.22 -9.25
CA LEU A 157 -6.58 12.81 -7.88
C LEU A 157 -5.74 11.61 -7.44
N ILE A 158 -5.60 10.61 -8.31
CA ILE A 158 -4.75 9.43 -8.05
C ILE A 158 -3.30 9.86 -7.83
N VAL A 159 -2.75 10.72 -8.68
CA VAL A 159 -1.37 11.20 -8.53
C VAL A 159 -1.19 11.95 -7.20
N ILE A 160 -2.13 12.79 -6.79
CA ILE A 160 -2.09 13.49 -5.50
C ILE A 160 -2.05 12.48 -4.33
N VAL A 161 -2.90 11.45 -4.35
CA VAL A 161 -2.92 10.42 -3.31
C VAL A 161 -1.63 9.61 -3.32
N VAL A 162 -1.09 9.26 -4.49
CA VAL A 162 0.20 8.54 -4.61
C VAL A 162 1.35 9.37 -4.04
N VAL A 163 1.43 10.67 -4.35
CA VAL A 163 2.45 11.56 -3.79
C VAL A 163 2.33 11.63 -2.26
N ALA A 164 1.11 11.79 -1.74
CA ALA A 164 0.87 11.79 -0.30
C ALA A 164 1.23 10.45 0.34
N HIS A 165 0.96 9.33 -0.32
CA HIS A 165 1.35 7.99 0.13
C HIS A 165 2.88 7.84 0.21
N VAL A 166 3.59 8.16 -0.86
CA VAL A 166 5.06 8.09 -0.90
C VAL A 166 5.68 8.99 0.17
N TYR A 167 5.19 10.24 0.28
CA TYR A 167 5.63 11.15 1.33
C TYR A 167 5.44 10.55 2.73
N SER A 168 4.26 9.99 3.01
CA SER A 168 3.97 9.43 4.34
C SER A 168 4.86 8.24 4.69
N VAL A 169 5.10 7.33 3.73
CA VAL A 169 5.95 6.15 3.92
C VAL A 169 7.41 6.54 4.14
N VAL A 170 7.93 7.48 3.34
CA VAL A 170 9.29 7.99 3.50
C VAL A 170 9.47 8.69 4.86
N LEU A 171 8.49 9.51 5.28
CA LEU A 171 8.54 10.19 6.58
C LEU A 171 8.48 9.19 7.74
N GLN A 172 7.67 8.14 7.64
CA GLN A 172 7.59 7.06 8.64
C GLN A 172 8.92 6.34 8.78
N ASP A 173 9.53 5.92 7.67
CA ASP A 173 10.81 5.21 7.71
C ASP A 173 11.96 6.11 8.19
N ALA A 174 11.91 7.42 7.89
CA ALA A 174 12.94 8.37 8.31
C ALA A 174 12.85 8.74 9.79
N LYS A 175 11.67 8.68 10.41
CA LYS A 175 11.40 9.16 11.77
C LYS A 175 10.98 8.06 12.74
N GLY A 176 10.44 6.96 12.23
CA GLY A 176 9.97 5.84 13.03
C GLY A 176 10.99 4.71 13.14
N ALA A 177 10.74 3.78 14.05
CA ALA A 177 11.49 2.54 14.19
C ALA A 177 10.98 1.47 13.18
N ALA A 178 9.90 1.74 12.47
CA ALA A 178 9.32 0.82 11.48
C ALA A 178 10.03 0.92 10.12
N THR A 179 10.10 -0.20 9.41
CA THR A 179 10.73 -0.32 8.10
C THR A 179 9.66 -0.64 7.06
N ASP A 180 8.77 0.34 6.78
CA ASP A 180 7.60 0.10 5.92
C ASP A 180 7.97 -0.10 4.46
N ILE A 181 8.96 0.64 3.94
CA ILE A 181 9.47 0.46 2.56
C ILE A 181 10.07 -0.94 2.41
N SER A 182 10.96 -1.34 3.33
CA SER A 182 11.59 -2.66 3.26
C SER A 182 10.58 -3.79 3.42
N ALA A 183 9.51 -3.58 4.21
CA ALA A 183 8.44 -4.56 4.38
C ALA A 183 7.68 -4.85 3.08
N MET A 184 7.49 -3.85 2.22
CA MET A 184 6.89 -4.06 0.89
C MET A 184 7.85 -4.71 -0.12
N ILE A 185 9.15 -4.78 0.19
CA ILE A 185 10.15 -5.50 -0.62
C ILE A 185 10.32 -6.94 -0.12
N ASN A 186 10.56 -7.14 1.17
CA ASN A 186 10.92 -8.44 1.76
C ASN A 186 9.78 -9.12 2.55
N GLY A 187 8.71 -8.40 2.89
CA GLY A 187 7.55 -8.90 3.64
C GLY A 187 7.64 -8.76 5.16
N TYR A 188 8.73 -8.26 5.70
CA TYR A 188 8.98 -8.22 7.15
C TYR A 188 9.04 -6.79 7.68
N ARG A 189 8.38 -6.55 8.83
CA ARG A 189 8.50 -5.34 9.63
C ARG A 189 9.32 -5.59 10.89
N HIS A 190 9.97 -4.54 11.37
CA HIS A 190 10.68 -4.54 12.63
C HIS A 190 9.85 -3.79 13.66
N PHE A 191 9.76 -4.35 14.86
CA PHE A 191 9.05 -3.77 15.99
C PHE A 191 10.01 -3.67 17.19
N ASN A 192 10.03 -2.51 17.83
CA ASN A 192 10.69 -2.36 19.12
C ASN A 192 9.78 -2.96 20.18
N VAL A 193 10.30 -3.89 20.97
CA VAL A 193 9.58 -4.52 22.08
C VAL A 193 10.18 -4.04 23.38
N ASP A 194 9.42 -3.21 24.09
CA ASP A 194 9.73 -2.92 25.49
C ASP A 194 9.44 -4.16 26.35
N ARG A 195 10.28 -4.41 27.35
CA ARG A 195 10.16 -5.59 28.22
C ARG A 195 8.81 -5.72 28.94
N ASP A 196 8.08 -4.62 29.09
CA ASP A 196 6.80 -4.53 29.81
C ASP A 196 5.58 -4.36 28.89
N GLY A 197 5.79 -4.20 27.59
CA GLY A 197 4.72 -3.92 26.60
C GLY A 197 4.39 -5.12 25.74
N LEU A 198 3.45 -5.93 26.19
CA LEU A 198 2.77 -6.90 25.33
C LEU A 198 1.97 -6.15 24.25
N VAL A 199 2.59 -5.84 23.12
CA VAL A 199 1.82 -5.71 21.88
C VAL A 199 1.26 -7.11 21.63
N LYS A 200 -0.02 -7.33 21.97
CA LYS A 200 -0.72 -8.56 21.60
C LYS A 200 -0.73 -8.61 20.07
N PRO A 201 -0.01 -9.53 19.44
CA PRO A 201 -0.12 -9.73 18.02
C PRO A 201 -1.51 -10.33 17.74
N ASP A 202 -2.11 -9.92 16.63
CA ASP A 202 -3.23 -10.60 16.00
C ASP A 202 -2.92 -12.13 15.92
N PRO A 203 -3.90 -13.03 16.14
CA PRO A 203 -3.68 -14.43 16.59
C PRO A 203 -2.95 -15.38 15.63
N ALA A 204 -2.13 -14.91 14.72
CA ALA A 204 -1.38 -15.81 13.84
C ALA A 204 0.04 -15.36 13.42
N PRO A 205 0.97 -15.01 14.31
CA PRO A 205 2.38 -15.16 14.00
C PRO A 205 2.98 -16.37 14.71
N VAL A 206 3.56 -17.25 13.93
CA VAL A 206 4.45 -18.31 14.47
C VAL A 206 5.64 -17.62 15.13
N MET A 207 5.67 -17.63 16.46
CA MET A 207 6.76 -17.08 17.26
C MET A 207 7.90 -18.09 17.36
N VAL A 208 9.01 -17.83 16.70
CA VAL A 208 10.27 -18.54 16.97
C VAL A 208 11.05 -17.72 17.98
N SER A 209 11.20 -18.20 19.22
CA SER A 209 12.06 -17.59 20.22
C SER A 209 13.52 -17.65 19.74
N LEU A 210 14.24 -16.52 19.84
CA LEU A 210 15.68 -16.50 19.53
C LEU A 210 16.49 -17.45 20.44
N ASP A 211 15.98 -17.77 21.61
CA ASP A 211 16.60 -18.75 22.51
C ASP A 211 16.49 -20.18 22.00
N SER A 212 15.47 -20.50 21.18
CA SER A 212 15.37 -21.80 20.51
C SER A 212 16.41 -21.98 19.40
N LEU A 213 16.95 -20.90 18.87
CA LEU A 213 18.03 -20.90 17.87
C LEU A 213 19.42 -20.91 18.52
N ARG A 214 19.53 -20.64 19.83
CA ARG A 214 20.79 -20.65 20.59
C ARG A 214 21.07 -21.96 21.33
N LYS A 215 20.12 -22.88 21.41
CA LYS A 215 20.37 -24.20 22.01
C LYS A 215 21.15 -25.06 21.00
N PRO A 216 22.40 -25.44 21.29
CA PRO A 216 23.07 -26.48 20.54
C PRO A 216 22.24 -27.78 20.63
N PRO A 217 22.31 -28.66 19.62
CA PRO A 217 21.61 -29.94 19.68
C PRO A 217 22.07 -30.66 20.95
N SER A 218 21.10 -31.08 21.77
CA SER A 218 21.40 -31.91 22.94
C SER A 218 22.06 -33.22 22.42
N GLU A 219 23.36 -33.36 22.64
CA GLU A 219 24.02 -34.67 22.61
C GLU A 219 23.33 -35.57 23.63
N GLY A 220 22.74 -36.62 23.18
CA GLY A 220 22.31 -37.71 24.05
C GLY A 220 20.99 -38.36 23.67
N GLN A 221 21.04 -39.20 22.70
CA GLN A 221 20.43 -40.54 22.80
C GLN A 221 21.10 -41.45 21.76
N ARG A 222 22.10 -42.15 22.24
CA ARG A 222 22.54 -43.42 21.64
C ARG A 222 21.60 -44.52 22.11
#